data_cd4eb4ed54bc5b70c52c8171bb39e08e
#
_entry.id   cd4eb4ed54bc5b70c52c8171bb39e08e
#
_cell.length_a   1.000
_cell.length_b   1.000
_cell.length_c   1.000
_cell.angle_alpha   90.00
_cell.angle_beta   90.00
_cell.angle_gamma   90.00
#
_symmetry.space_group_name_H-M   'P 1'
#
loop_
_entity.id
_entity.type
_entity.pdbx_description
1 polymer ?
#
loop_
_entity_poly.entity_id
_entity_poly.type
_entity_poly.pdbx_seq_one_letter_code
_entity_poly.pdbx_strand_id
1 'polypeptide(L)'
;MAILQLMEQGKLSLQDDVTKFIPDYPTQGHTITIEHLLTHTSGIKSYTGMKDFKERISLDLNTTQVIDHFKNQPMEFAPSTKWNYCNSGYFLLGYIIEKASGKSYPDYVETQLFRPLGMTNSLYGSDKKIIKNRAGAYDQEDSLGFVNAHVMSMTLPFAAGSIQSTVGDLFKWHQALHAGKLVKKENLEKASTPVKLTDGITHPYGYGFGFKNVQGSPTIEHGGGINGFLTHSMYLPKDDVFVAVFSNCTCHSPADVTAKMAALAIGKP
;
A
#
# COMPACT_ATOMS: atom_id res chain seq x y z
N MET A 1 0.20 2.43 8.63
CA MET A 1 -0.11 3.42 9.71
C MET A 1 -1.40 3.07 10.46
N ALA A 2 -2.55 2.82 9.84
CA ALA A 2 -3.78 2.46 10.57
C ALA A 2 -3.61 1.25 11.52
N ILE A 3 -2.96 0.19 11.08
CA ILE A 3 -2.64 -0.98 11.92
C ILE A 3 -1.79 -0.57 13.14
N LEU A 4 -0.78 0.27 12.94
CA LEU A 4 0.08 0.73 14.04
C LEU A 4 -0.67 1.62 15.03
N GLN A 5 -1.59 2.48 14.56
CA GLN A 5 -2.47 3.24 15.45
C GLN A 5 -3.36 2.33 16.29
N LEU A 6 -3.95 1.29 15.68
CA LEU A 6 -4.78 0.32 16.39
C LEU A 6 -3.96 -0.51 17.39
N MET A 7 -2.71 -0.83 17.05
CA MET A 7 -1.78 -1.46 17.98
C MET A 7 -1.46 -0.55 19.18
N GLU A 8 -1.18 0.74 18.95
CA GLU A 8 -0.94 1.71 20.01
C GLU A 8 -2.15 1.93 20.92
N GLN A 9 -3.37 1.72 20.38
CA GLN A 9 -4.62 1.75 21.14
C GLN A 9 -4.91 0.43 21.87
N GLY A 10 -4.04 -0.58 21.77
CA GLY A 10 -4.24 -1.90 22.39
C GLY A 10 -5.34 -2.74 21.76
N LYS A 11 -5.82 -2.40 20.55
CA LYS A 11 -6.90 -3.12 19.87
C LYS A 11 -6.43 -4.36 19.10
N LEU A 12 -5.15 -4.41 18.78
CA LEU A 12 -4.50 -5.55 18.14
C LEU A 12 -3.01 -5.59 18.50
N SER A 13 -2.37 -6.74 18.26
CA SER A 13 -0.93 -6.93 18.28
C SER A 13 -0.45 -7.31 16.87
N LEU A 14 0.77 -6.94 16.51
CA LEU A 14 1.36 -7.38 15.24
C LEU A 14 1.55 -8.91 15.19
N GLN A 15 1.62 -9.56 16.34
CA GLN A 15 1.73 -11.02 16.48
C GLN A 15 0.38 -11.73 16.56
N ASP A 16 -0.74 -10.99 16.53
CA ASP A 16 -2.06 -11.62 16.44
C ASP A 16 -2.17 -12.41 15.14
N ASP A 17 -2.65 -13.65 15.24
CA ASP A 17 -2.99 -14.45 14.07
C ASP A 17 -4.21 -13.85 13.34
N VAL A 18 -4.22 -13.95 12.02
CA VAL A 18 -5.32 -13.43 11.18
C VAL A 18 -6.67 -14.02 11.56
N THR A 19 -6.71 -15.26 12.09
CA THR A 19 -7.94 -15.92 12.53
C THR A 19 -8.61 -15.25 13.73
N LYS A 20 -7.90 -14.43 14.49
CA LYS A 20 -8.49 -13.59 15.54
C LYS A 20 -9.55 -12.61 14.97
N PHE A 21 -9.36 -12.15 13.75
CA PHE A 21 -10.23 -11.19 13.07
C PHE A 21 -11.06 -11.80 11.95
N ILE A 22 -10.59 -12.93 11.42
CA ILE A 22 -11.22 -13.71 10.34
C ILE A 22 -11.22 -15.19 10.78
N PRO A 23 -12.15 -15.59 11.68
CA PRO A 23 -12.09 -16.91 12.32
C PRO A 23 -12.04 -18.09 11.35
N ASP A 24 -12.70 -17.97 10.20
CA ASP A 24 -12.79 -19.03 9.20
C ASP A 24 -11.70 -18.94 8.11
N TYR A 25 -10.64 -18.12 8.32
CA TYR A 25 -9.56 -18.02 7.33
C TYR A 25 -8.73 -19.33 7.31
N PRO A 26 -8.60 -19.98 6.13
CA PRO A 26 -7.89 -21.27 6.03
C PRO A 26 -6.38 -21.04 6.04
N THR A 27 -5.77 -21.11 7.22
CA THR A 27 -4.31 -20.90 7.40
C THR A 27 -3.45 -22.08 6.94
N GLN A 28 -4.08 -23.18 6.51
CA GLN A 28 -3.41 -24.42 6.05
C GLN A 28 -2.37 -24.95 7.05
N GLY A 29 -2.65 -24.83 8.35
CA GLY A 29 -1.80 -25.30 9.44
C GLY A 29 -0.67 -24.35 9.85
N HIS A 30 -0.64 -23.13 9.33
CA HIS A 30 0.35 -22.12 9.68
C HIS A 30 -0.24 -21.03 10.59
N THR A 31 0.62 -20.39 11.39
CA THR A 31 0.30 -19.14 12.06
C THR A 31 0.62 -17.98 11.11
N ILE A 32 -0.40 -17.24 10.69
CA ILE A 32 -0.23 -16.07 9.81
C ILE A 32 -0.51 -14.81 10.62
N THR A 33 0.54 -14.06 10.95
CA THR A 33 0.41 -12.86 11.79
C THR A 33 0.12 -11.61 10.98
N ILE A 34 -0.38 -10.55 11.64
CA ILE A 34 -0.53 -9.21 11.04
C ILE A 34 0.82 -8.71 10.52
N GLU A 35 1.92 -8.99 11.23
CA GLU A 35 3.27 -8.59 10.78
C GLU A 35 3.66 -9.28 9.46
N HIS A 36 3.31 -10.55 9.29
CA HIS A 36 3.52 -11.26 8.00
C HIS A 36 2.77 -10.59 6.84
N LEU A 37 1.57 -10.08 7.08
CA LEU A 37 0.81 -9.34 6.06
C LEU A 37 1.48 -8.02 5.71
N LEU A 38 1.92 -7.25 6.72
CA LEU A 38 2.58 -5.95 6.55
C LEU A 38 3.89 -6.06 5.78
N THR A 39 4.63 -7.14 5.98
CA THR A 39 5.97 -7.35 5.42
C THR A 39 5.97 -8.17 4.12
N HIS A 40 4.81 -8.61 3.63
CA HIS A 40 4.70 -9.49 2.46
C HIS A 40 5.43 -10.84 2.63
N THR A 41 5.43 -11.38 3.84
CA THR A 41 6.05 -12.67 4.19
C THR A 41 5.03 -13.73 4.60
N SER A 42 3.74 -13.51 4.34
CA SER A 42 2.66 -14.40 4.76
C SER A 42 2.57 -15.71 3.97
N GLY A 43 3.06 -15.74 2.73
CA GLY A 43 2.89 -16.87 1.82
C GLY A 43 1.50 -16.97 1.18
N ILE A 44 0.58 -16.06 1.50
CA ILE A 44 -0.76 -16.01 0.89
C ILE A 44 -0.65 -15.67 -0.59
N LYS A 45 -1.44 -16.35 -1.43
CA LYS A 45 -1.55 -16.06 -2.86
C LYS A 45 -2.10 -14.66 -3.11
N SER A 46 -1.39 -13.85 -3.91
CA SER A 46 -1.90 -12.54 -4.31
C SER A 46 -3.03 -12.68 -5.34
N TYR A 47 -4.22 -12.10 -5.05
CA TYR A 47 -5.35 -12.12 -5.98
C TYR A 47 -5.05 -11.42 -7.30
N THR A 48 -4.15 -10.42 -7.29
CA THR A 48 -3.76 -9.69 -8.50
C THR A 48 -2.91 -10.52 -9.47
N GLY A 49 -2.35 -11.64 -8.99
CA GLY A 49 -1.63 -12.62 -9.82
C GLY A 49 -2.49 -13.79 -10.30
N MET A 50 -3.79 -13.80 -10.03
CA MET A 50 -4.70 -14.86 -10.47
C MET A 50 -5.10 -14.68 -11.93
N LYS A 51 -5.35 -15.80 -12.64
CA LYS A 51 -5.61 -15.80 -14.09
C LYS A 51 -6.83 -14.95 -14.48
N ASP A 52 -7.87 -14.97 -13.65
CA ASP A 52 -9.14 -14.26 -13.85
C ASP A 52 -9.16 -12.84 -13.28
N PHE A 53 -8.03 -12.31 -12.81
CA PHE A 53 -7.95 -10.97 -12.23
C PHE A 53 -8.45 -9.91 -13.22
N LYS A 54 -8.02 -9.97 -14.49
CA LYS A 54 -8.41 -9.01 -15.53
C LYS A 54 -9.91 -8.98 -15.80
N GLU A 55 -10.59 -10.11 -15.65
CA GLU A 55 -12.04 -10.23 -15.84
C GLU A 55 -12.82 -9.60 -14.70
N ARG A 56 -12.17 -9.44 -13.54
CA ARG A 56 -12.77 -8.93 -12.31
C ARG A 56 -12.53 -7.45 -12.06
N ILE A 57 -11.63 -6.80 -12.79
CA ILE A 57 -11.18 -5.43 -12.46
C ILE A 57 -12.30 -4.40 -12.44
N SER A 58 -13.35 -4.59 -13.22
CA SER A 58 -14.50 -3.67 -13.30
C SER A 58 -15.68 -4.11 -12.43
N LEU A 59 -15.58 -5.24 -11.71
CA LEU A 59 -16.67 -5.76 -10.89
C LEU A 59 -16.70 -5.06 -9.54
N ASP A 60 -17.88 -4.62 -9.14
CA ASP A 60 -18.14 -4.16 -7.77
C ASP A 60 -18.31 -5.38 -6.86
N LEU A 61 -17.25 -5.74 -6.18
CA LEU A 61 -17.23 -6.86 -5.24
C LEU A 61 -17.20 -6.32 -3.80
N ASN A 62 -17.96 -6.92 -2.91
CA ASN A 62 -17.81 -6.62 -1.49
C ASN A 62 -16.55 -7.31 -0.92
N THR A 63 -16.14 -6.87 0.26
CA THR A 63 -14.90 -7.34 0.91
C THR A 63 -14.86 -8.86 1.08
N THR A 64 -15.99 -9.48 1.46
CA THR A 64 -16.08 -10.93 1.63
C THR A 64 -15.91 -11.67 0.30
N GLN A 65 -16.53 -11.19 -0.78
CA GLN A 65 -16.41 -11.80 -2.11
C GLN A 65 -14.96 -11.78 -2.62
N VAL A 66 -14.20 -10.71 -2.35
CA VAL A 66 -12.78 -10.66 -2.73
C VAL A 66 -11.94 -11.59 -1.85
N ILE A 67 -12.19 -11.66 -0.54
CA ILE A 67 -11.50 -12.60 0.35
C ILE A 67 -11.80 -14.05 -0.06
N ASP A 68 -13.06 -14.39 -0.31
CA ASP A 68 -13.47 -15.74 -0.73
C ASP A 68 -12.81 -16.18 -2.04
N HIS A 69 -12.50 -15.22 -2.91
CA HIS A 69 -11.83 -15.51 -4.17
C HIS A 69 -10.40 -16.05 -3.99
N PHE A 70 -9.65 -15.54 -3.01
CA PHE A 70 -8.25 -15.95 -2.82
C PHE A 70 -7.98 -16.81 -1.58
N LYS A 71 -8.84 -16.81 -0.56
CA LYS A 71 -8.54 -17.44 0.73
C LYS A 71 -8.24 -18.93 0.67
N ASN A 72 -8.87 -19.65 -0.30
CA ASN A 72 -8.70 -21.09 -0.46
C ASN A 72 -7.57 -21.49 -1.44
N GLN A 73 -6.82 -20.51 -1.97
CA GLN A 73 -5.68 -20.82 -2.83
C GLN A 73 -4.56 -21.46 -2.01
N PRO A 74 -3.79 -22.38 -2.59
CA PRO A 74 -2.61 -22.93 -1.92
C PRO A 74 -1.64 -21.82 -1.52
N MET A 75 -1.04 -21.96 -0.34
CA MET A 75 0.02 -21.04 0.07
C MET A 75 1.24 -21.22 -0.83
N GLU A 76 1.90 -20.10 -1.18
CA GLU A 76 3.08 -20.13 -2.05
C GLU A 76 4.34 -20.53 -1.29
N PHE A 77 4.38 -20.31 0.02
CA PHE A 77 5.48 -20.66 0.93
C PHE A 77 5.01 -20.55 2.38
N ALA A 78 5.76 -21.14 3.30
CA ALA A 78 5.49 -21.01 4.74
C ALA A 78 5.82 -19.58 5.22
N PRO A 79 5.03 -19.01 6.16
CA PRO A 79 5.25 -17.65 6.66
C PRO A 79 6.71 -17.41 7.11
N SER A 80 7.23 -16.22 6.82
CA SER A 80 8.61 -15.76 7.09
C SER A 80 9.73 -16.49 6.35
N THR A 81 9.45 -17.51 5.50
CA THR A 81 10.51 -18.22 4.77
C THR A 81 10.92 -17.52 3.47
N LYS A 82 10.03 -16.71 2.92
CA LYS A 82 10.30 -15.93 1.68
C LYS A 82 9.58 -14.59 1.75
N TRP A 83 9.99 -13.69 0.89
CA TRP A 83 9.31 -12.46 0.60
C TRP A 83 8.68 -12.52 -0.80
N ASN A 84 7.40 -12.20 -0.89
CA ASN A 84 6.70 -12.04 -2.16
C ASN A 84 5.58 -11.01 -2.01
N TYR A 85 5.64 -9.94 -2.82
CA TYR A 85 4.66 -8.86 -2.77
C TYR A 85 3.24 -9.38 -2.93
N CYS A 86 2.37 -9.08 -1.96
CA CYS A 86 1.06 -9.71 -1.87
C CYS A 86 -0.05 -8.69 -1.56
N ASN A 87 -0.84 -8.33 -2.57
CA ASN A 87 -1.98 -7.45 -2.40
C ASN A 87 -3.10 -8.07 -1.54
N SER A 88 -3.25 -9.41 -1.56
CA SER A 88 -4.19 -10.10 -0.66
C SER A 88 -3.88 -9.83 0.81
N GLY A 89 -2.60 -9.76 1.19
CA GLY A 89 -2.20 -9.42 2.55
C GLY A 89 -2.69 -8.04 2.97
N TYR A 90 -2.49 -7.03 2.13
CA TYR A 90 -2.96 -5.66 2.41
C TYR A 90 -4.48 -5.53 2.33
N PHE A 91 -5.13 -6.31 1.48
CA PHE A 91 -6.59 -6.42 1.48
C PHE A 91 -7.11 -6.91 2.85
N LEU A 92 -6.51 -7.99 3.39
CA LEU A 92 -6.83 -8.52 4.72
C LEU A 92 -6.54 -7.51 5.83
N LEU A 93 -5.44 -6.73 5.74
CA LEU A 93 -5.16 -5.64 6.69
C LEU A 93 -6.30 -4.62 6.73
N GLY A 94 -6.89 -4.26 5.59
CA GLY A 94 -8.08 -3.40 5.54
C GLY A 94 -9.27 -3.99 6.29
N TYR A 95 -9.55 -5.26 6.07
CA TYR A 95 -10.61 -5.97 6.78
C TYR A 95 -10.35 -6.06 8.29
N ILE A 96 -9.09 -6.31 8.68
CA ILE A 96 -8.67 -6.31 10.10
C ILE A 96 -8.87 -4.93 10.73
N ILE A 97 -8.57 -3.84 10.00
CA ILE A 97 -8.85 -2.47 10.47
C ILE A 97 -10.34 -2.30 10.76
N GLU A 98 -11.22 -2.77 9.88
CA GLU A 98 -12.67 -2.69 10.11
C GLU A 98 -13.09 -3.45 11.37
N LYS A 99 -12.63 -4.69 11.53
CA LYS A 99 -12.94 -5.52 12.70
C LYS A 99 -12.41 -4.94 14.02
N ALA A 100 -11.17 -4.46 14.03
CA ALA A 100 -10.52 -3.93 15.22
C ALA A 100 -11.03 -2.53 15.61
N SER A 101 -11.43 -1.71 14.62
CA SER A 101 -11.88 -0.34 14.87
C SER A 101 -13.38 -0.19 15.04
N GLY A 102 -14.18 -1.09 14.47
CA GLY A 102 -15.63 -0.96 14.34
C GLY A 102 -16.07 0.10 13.30
N LYS A 103 -15.15 0.59 12.48
CA LYS A 103 -15.41 1.56 11.39
C LYS A 103 -15.15 0.89 10.04
N SER A 104 -15.82 1.36 8.97
CA SER A 104 -15.40 0.98 7.61
C SER A 104 -13.97 1.46 7.34
N TYR A 105 -13.23 0.75 6.49
CA TYR A 105 -11.87 1.17 6.11
C TYR A 105 -11.86 2.57 5.48
N PRO A 106 -12.77 2.94 4.56
CA PRO A 106 -12.89 4.31 4.08
C PRO A 106 -13.05 5.33 5.21
N ASP A 107 -14.00 5.10 6.13
CA ASP A 107 -14.23 6.01 7.25
C ASP A 107 -13.02 6.11 8.17
N TYR A 108 -12.33 5.00 8.40
CA TYR A 108 -11.14 5.00 9.24
C TYR A 108 -10.03 5.88 8.63
N VAL A 109 -9.67 5.65 7.37
CA VAL A 109 -8.56 6.41 6.74
C VAL A 109 -8.92 7.88 6.58
N GLU A 110 -10.15 8.21 6.23
CA GLU A 110 -10.57 9.60 6.06
C GLU A 110 -10.67 10.35 7.39
N THR A 111 -11.21 9.71 8.45
CA THR A 111 -11.45 10.41 9.71
C THR A 111 -10.30 10.32 10.71
N GLN A 112 -9.52 9.23 10.70
CA GLN A 112 -8.42 9.03 11.65
C GLN A 112 -7.04 9.38 11.09
N LEU A 113 -6.91 9.42 9.75
CA LEU A 113 -5.63 9.71 9.10
C LEU A 113 -5.68 11.04 8.35
N PHE A 114 -6.53 11.20 7.33
CA PHE A 114 -6.45 12.33 6.41
C PHE A 114 -6.96 13.64 7.03
N ARG A 115 -8.13 13.61 7.64
CA ARG A 115 -8.76 14.82 8.22
C ARG A 115 -7.90 15.47 9.30
N PRO A 116 -7.32 14.74 10.28
CA PRO A 116 -6.46 15.34 11.31
C PRO A 116 -5.20 16.00 10.73
N LEU A 117 -4.76 15.59 9.55
CA LEU A 117 -3.59 16.12 8.86
C LEU A 117 -3.90 17.26 7.87
N GLY A 118 -5.18 17.62 7.72
CA GLY A 118 -5.60 18.60 6.73
C GLY A 118 -5.39 18.14 5.28
N MET A 119 -5.43 16.83 5.03
CA MET A 119 -5.31 16.23 3.69
C MET A 119 -6.68 16.25 3.00
N THR A 120 -7.14 17.44 2.63
CA THR A 120 -8.51 17.69 2.14
C THR A 120 -8.77 17.17 0.72
N ASN A 121 -7.72 16.79 -0.01
CA ASN A 121 -7.81 16.20 -1.35
C ASN A 121 -7.48 14.70 -1.35
N SER A 122 -7.46 14.07 -0.16
CA SER A 122 -7.20 12.65 0.00
C SER A 122 -8.47 11.94 0.47
N LEU A 123 -8.81 10.84 -0.19
CA LEU A 123 -10.04 10.09 0.07
C LEU A 123 -9.89 8.62 -0.33
N TYR A 124 -10.81 7.80 0.13
CA TYR A 124 -10.99 6.47 -0.44
C TYR A 124 -11.65 6.61 -1.80
N GLY A 125 -10.97 6.13 -2.85
CA GLY A 125 -11.39 6.26 -4.23
C GLY A 125 -12.76 5.64 -4.50
N SER A 126 -13.47 6.25 -5.42
CA SER A 126 -14.76 5.77 -5.89
C SER A 126 -14.92 6.10 -7.38
N ASP A 127 -15.35 5.12 -8.14
CA ASP A 127 -15.78 5.27 -9.54
C ASP A 127 -17.21 5.81 -9.66
N LYS A 128 -18.00 5.75 -8.57
CA LYS A 128 -19.39 6.22 -8.52
C LYS A 128 -19.55 7.67 -8.03
N LYS A 129 -18.65 8.14 -7.15
CA LYS A 129 -18.71 9.51 -6.63
C LYS A 129 -18.10 10.49 -7.63
N ILE A 130 -18.74 11.65 -7.78
CA ILE A 130 -18.15 12.79 -8.50
C ILE A 130 -17.06 13.39 -7.61
N ILE A 131 -15.81 13.28 -8.03
CA ILE A 131 -14.65 13.84 -7.34
C ILE A 131 -14.16 15.03 -8.13
N LYS A 132 -14.25 16.22 -7.53
CA LYS A 132 -13.82 17.48 -8.17
C LYS A 132 -12.33 17.42 -8.49
N ASN A 133 -11.96 17.86 -9.68
CA ASN A 133 -10.58 17.91 -10.18
C ASN A 133 -9.88 16.54 -10.27
N ARG A 134 -10.63 15.44 -10.32
CA ARG A 134 -10.05 14.11 -10.57
C ARG A 134 -9.41 14.10 -11.95
N ALA A 135 -8.15 13.67 -12.03
CA ALA A 135 -7.47 13.47 -13.30
C ALA A 135 -8.11 12.32 -14.11
N GLY A 136 -8.17 12.45 -15.41
CA GLY A 136 -8.48 11.34 -16.32
C GLY A 136 -7.35 10.30 -16.31
N ALA A 137 -7.67 9.05 -16.58
CA ALA A 137 -6.75 7.91 -16.59
C ALA A 137 -6.43 7.51 -18.04
N TYR A 138 -5.15 7.38 -18.38
CA TYR A 138 -4.71 7.10 -19.74
C TYR A 138 -3.72 5.94 -19.78
N ASP A 139 -3.81 5.16 -20.85
CA ASP A 139 -2.82 4.19 -21.30
C ASP A 139 -2.24 4.65 -22.66
N GLN A 140 -1.17 4.00 -23.12
CA GLN A 140 -0.60 4.23 -24.44
C GLN A 140 -0.65 2.95 -25.25
N GLU A 141 -1.21 3.04 -26.46
CA GLU A 141 -1.24 1.96 -27.44
C GLU A 141 -0.44 2.35 -28.68
N ASP A 142 0.32 1.41 -29.25
CA ASP A 142 1.21 1.67 -30.39
C ASP A 142 0.51 2.24 -31.61
N SER A 143 -0.74 1.80 -31.85
CA SER A 143 -1.49 2.20 -33.07
C SER A 143 -2.36 3.45 -32.87
N LEU A 144 -2.78 3.75 -31.63
CA LEU A 144 -3.76 4.80 -31.34
C LEU A 144 -3.17 5.97 -30.52
N GLY A 145 -1.94 5.84 -30.00
CA GLY A 145 -1.35 6.82 -29.08
C GLY A 145 -1.99 6.73 -27.69
N PHE A 146 -2.37 7.87 -27.12
CA PHE A 146 -3.03 7.89 -25.80
C PHE A 146 -4.49 7.47 -25.91
N VAL A 147 -4.89 6.52 -25.08
CA VAL A 147 -6.25 6.00 -24.94
C VAL A 147 -6.73 6.13 -23.51
N ASN A 148 -8.05 6.16 -23.29
CA ASN A 148 -8.61 6.09 -21.94
C ASN A 148 -8.30 4.72 -21.33
N ALA A 149 -7.77 4.70 -20.13
CA ALA A 149 -7.51 3.46 -19.41
C ALA A 149 -8.82 2.74 -19.02
N HIS A 150 -8.76 1.43 -18.94
CA HIS A 150 -9.89 0.66 -18.43
C HIS A 150 -10.25 1.04 -17.01
N VAL A 151 -11.54 1.23 -16.73
CA VAL A 151 -12.02 1.54 -15.37
C VAL A 151 -11.82 0.32 -14.46
N MET A 152 -11.17 0.53 -13.34
CA MET A 152 -11.06 -0.44 -12.26
C MET A 152 -12.02 -0.04 -11.13
N SER A 153 -12.86 -0.98 -10.68
CA SER A 153 -13.66 -0.73 -9.47
C SER A 153 -12.76 -0.57 -8.26
N MET A 154 -12.92 0.53 -7.51
CA MET A 154 -12.13 0.80 -6.30
C MET A 154 -12.46 -0.14 -5.14
N THR A 155 -13.48 -0.98 -5.26
CA THR A 155 -13.75 -2.05 -4.29
C THR A 155 -12.71 -3.16 -4.37
N LEU A 156 -12.11 -3.39 -5.55
CA LEU A 156 -11.17 -4.49 -5.78
C LEU A 156 -9.79 -4.25 -5.15
N PRO A 157 -9.12 -3.08 -5.31
CA PRO A 157 -7.87 -2.81 -4.59
C PRO A 157 -8.07 -2.63 -3.08
N PHE A 158 -9.20 -2.06 -2.65
CA PHE A 158 -9.53 -1.81 -1.24
C PHE A 158 -8.34 -1.18 -0.48
N ALA A 159 -7.89 -1.78 0.63
CA ALA A 159 -6.75 -1.28 1.40
C ALA A 159 -5.38 -1.51 0.73
N ALA A 160 -5.33 -2.30 -0.35
CA ALA A 160 -4.11 -2.50 -1.12
C ALA A 160 -3.85 -1.41 -2.17
N GLY A 161 -4.84 -0.50 -2.46
CA GLY A 161 -4.58 0.50 -3.50
C GLY A 161 -5.66 1.53 -3.79
N SER A 162 -6.79 1.60 -3.04
CA SER A 162 -7.91 2.47 -3.41
C SER A 162 -7.81 3.92 -2.93
N ILE A 163 -6.70 4.34 -2.34
CA ILE A 163 -6.54 5.74 -1.90
C ILE A 163 -6.24 6.63 -3.10
N GLN A 164 -6.98 7.74 -3.20
CA GLN A 164 -6.71 8.84 -4.14
C GLN A 164 -6.20 10.05 -3.37
N SER A 165 -5.22 10.75 -3.92
CA SER A 165 -4.58 11.88 -3.24
C SER A 165 -3.95 12.86 -4.26
N THR A 166 -3.28 13.87 -3.74
CA THR A 166 -2.43 14.82 -4.48
C THR A 166 -1.01 14.79 -3.92
N VAL A 167 -0.04 15.25 -4.70
CA VAL A 167 1.35 15.40 -4.22
C VAL A 167 1.44 16.32 -3.01
N GLY A 168 0.60 17.37 -2.95
CA GLY A 168 0.57 18.29 -1.80
C GLY A 168 0.06 17.62 -0.52
N ASP A 169 -0.96 16.79 -0.59
CA ASP A 169 -1.45 16.04 0.57
C ASP A 169 -0.47 14.93 0.97
N LEU A 170 0.19 14.28 -0.01
CA LEU A 170 1.23 13.30 0.31
C LEU A 170 2.43 13.95 1.01
N PHE A 171 2.76 15.20 0.68
CA PHE A 171 3.78 15.96 1.42
C PHE A 171 3.35 16.25 2.87
N LYS A 172 2.09 16.63 3.11
CA LYS A 172 1.55 16.77 4.48
C LYS A 172 1.63 15.44 5.26
N TRP A 173 1.31 14.33 4.59
CA TRP A 173 1.47 12.99 5.15
C TRP A 173 2.91 12.72 5.57
N HIS A 174 3.87 12.98 4.68
CA HIS A 174 5.29 12.82 4.95
C HIS A 174 5.74 13.65 6.17
N GLN A 175 5.39 14.94 6.21
CA GLN A 175 5.71 15.82 7.33
C GLN A 175 5.10 15.31 8.65
N ALA A 176 3.84 14.90 8.62
CA ALA A 176 3.14 14.39 9.81
C ALA A 176 3.73 13.07 10.33
N LEU A 177 4.16 12.21 9.41
CA LEU A 177 4.78 10.93 9.72
C LEU A 177 6.08 11.13 10.51
N HIS A 178 6.96 11.99 10.02
CA HIS A 178 8.25 12.29 10.67
C HIS A 178 8.13 13.20 11.91
N ALA A 179 7.04 13.96 12.01
CA ALA A 179 6.71 14.73 13.22
C ALA A 179 6.04 13.89 14.34
N GLY A 180 5.86 12.57 14.15
CA GLY A 180 5.24 11.69 15.12
C GLY A 180 3.73 11.93 15.35
N LYS A 181 3.04 12.58 14.38
CA LYS A 181 1.60 12.89 14.52
C LYS A 181 0.69 11.70 14.20
N LEU A 182 1.20 10.68 13.55
CA LEU A 182 0.43 9.51 13.13
C LEU A 182 0.60 8.34 14.08
N VAL A 183 1.83 8.03 14.42
CA VAL A 183 2.25 6.94 15.32
C VAL A 183 3.50 7.37 16.08
N LYS A 184 3.81 6.71 17.18
CA LYS A 184 5.03 6.95 17.93
C LYS A 184 6.27 6.69 17.07
N LYS A 185 7.35 7.44 17.35
CA LYS A 185 8.60 7.35 16.60
C LYS A 185 9.16 5.92 16.55
N GLU A 186 9.14 5.22 17.67
CA GLU A 186 9.59 3.82 17.79
C GLU A 186 8.84 2.86 16.84
N ASN A 187 7.54 3.09 16.64
CA ASN A 187 6.72 2.29 15.73
C ASN A 187 6.97 2.67 14.27
N LEU A 188 7.26 3.93 13.99
CA LEU A 188 7.71 4.35 12.67
C LEU A 188 9.08 3.75 12.31
N GLU A 189 10.02 3.76 13.26
CA GLU A 189 11.34 3.14 13.10
C GLU A 189 11.19 1.63 12.81
N LYS A 190 10.34 0.94 13.56
CA LYS A 190 10.02 -0.47 13.29
C LYS A 190 9.42 -0.66 11.89
N ALA A 191 8.47 0.18 11.49
CA ALA A 191 7.83 0.12 10.16
C ALA A 191 8.82 0.38 9.02
N SER A 192 9.82 1.23 9.25
CA SER A 192 10.87 1.57 8.30
C SER A 192 12.17 0.77 8.50
N THR A 193 12.05 -0.46 9.03
CA THR A 193 13.15 -1.41 9.15
C THR A 193 12.94 -2.58 8.21
N PRO A 194 13.96 -2.97 7.42
CA PRO A 194 13.91 -4.13 6.54
C PRO A 194 13.59 -5.43 7.28
N VAL A 195 12.70 -6.24 6.72
CA VAL A 195 12.28 -7.52 7.32
C VAL A 195 13.40 -8.55 7.23
N LYS A 196 13.58 -9.32 8.30
CA LYS A 196 14.50 -10.46 8.33
C LYS A 196 13.71 -11.77 8.22
N LEU A 197 14.09 -12.61 7.27
CA LEU A 197 13.52 -13.94 7.04
C LEU A 197 14.10 -14.99 8.00
N THR A 198 13.46 -16.17 8.04
CA THR A 198 13.90 -17.27 8.94
C THR A 198 15.28 -17.84 8.60
N ASP A 199 15.72 -17.72 7.35
CA ASP A 199 17.08 -18.09 6.90
C ASP A 199 18.15 -17.04 7.27
N GLY A 200 17.74 -15.95 7.92
CA GLY A 200 18.62 -14.84 8.30
C GLY A 200 18.84 -13.79 7.24
N ILE A 201 18.34 -13.98 6.02
CA ILE A 201 18.42 -13.00 4.93
C ILE A 201 17.49 -11.81 5.25
N THR A 202 18.02 -10.61 5.06
CA THR A 202 17.24 -9.36 5.17
C THR A 202 16.72 -8.96 3.81
N HIS A 203 15.40 -8.81 3.69
CA HIS A 203 14.78 -8.29 2.47
C HIS A 203 14.49 -6.79 2.62
N PRO A 204 14.78 -5.94 1.58
CA PRO A 204 14.68 -4.48 1.69
C PRO A 204 13.22 -3.99 1.61
N TYR A 205 12.38 -4.46 2.53
CA TYR A 205 10.99 -4.04 2.70
C TYR A 205 10.56 -4.09 4.17
N GLY A 206 9.83 -3.06 4.61
CA GLY A 206 9.25 -2.95 5.94
C GLY A 206 7.72 -3.00 5.91
N TYR A 207 7.03 -2.16 6.70
CA TYR A 207 5.56 -2.11 6.70
C TYR A 207 5.04 -1.12 5.66
N GLY A 208 5.07 -1.53 4.39
CA GLY A 208 4.72 -0.68 3.26
C GLY A 208 5.82 0.28 2.82
N PHE A 209 7.05 0.07 3.24
CA PHE A 209 8.23 0.84 2.85
C PHE A 209 9.25 -0.05 2.18
N GLY A 210 9.65 0.33 0.95
CA GLY A 210 10.81 -0.24 0.27
C GLY A 210 12.08 0.56 0.56
N PHE A 211 13.23 -0.09 0.46
CA PHE A 211 14.54 0.53 0.72
C PHE A 211 15.44 0.32 -0.49
N LYS A 212 15.99 1.41 -1.00
CA LYS A 212 16.97 1.43 -2.08
C LYS A 212 18.05 2.46 -1.82
N ASN A 213 18.74 2.84 -2.88
CA ASN A 213 19.81 3.84 -2.85
C ASN A 213 19.76 4.69 -4.10
N VAL A 214 19.93 6.01 -3.94
CA VAL A 214 20.13 6.95 -5.04
C VAL A 214 21.46 7.64 -4.85
N GLN A 215 22.41 7.40 -5.76
CA GLN A 215 23.74 8.01 -5.76
C GLN A 215 24.48 7.94 -4.39
N GLY A 216 24.35 6.80 -3.70
CA GLY A 216 24.96 6.58 -2.38
C GLY A 216 24.13 7.04 -1.18
N SER A 217 22.98 7.70 -1.38
CA SER A 217 22.04 8.08 -0.32
C SER A 217 20.95 7.01 -0.18
N PRO A 218 20.79 6.41 1.02
CA PRO A 218 19.69 5.46 1.29
C PRO A 218 18.32 6.12 1.12
N THR A 219 17.36 5.36 0.60
CA THR A 219 15.98 5.83 0.39
C THR A 219 14.97 4.99 1.15
N ILE A 220 13.87 5.64 1.51
CA ILE A 220 12.62 5.02 1.96
C ILE A 220 11.58 5.38 0.91
N GLU A 221 10.99 4.40 0.23
CA GLU A 221 10.17 4.67 -0.94
C GLU A 221 9.01 3.70 -1.09
N HIS A 222 8.02 4.09 -1.86
CA HIS A 222 6.99 3.18 -2.38
C HIS A 222 6.39 3.73 -3.67
N GLY A 223 6.05 2.82 -4.58
CA GLY A 223 5.32 3.13 -5.80
C GLY A 223 3.86 2.68 -5.74
N GLY A 224 3.07 3.15 -6.68
CA GLY A 224 1.68 2.73 -6.87
C GLY A 224 1.32 2.60 -8.33
N GLY A 225 0.45 1.64 -8.65
CA GLY A 225 -0.08 1.46 -10.00
C GLY A 225 -1.53 1.02 -9.94
N ILE A 226 -2.41 1.81 -10.53
CA ILE A 226 -3.81 1.50 -10.82
C ILE A 226 -4.01 1.83 -12.30
N ASN A 227 -4.94 1.18 -12.97
CA ASN A 227 -5.20 1.40 -14.40
C ASN A 227 -5.19 2.89 -14.76
N GLY A 228 -4.29 3.28 -15.66
CA GLY A 228 -4.09 4.65 -16.10
C GLY A 228 -3.37 5.60 -15.13
N PHE A 229 -2.93 5.12 -13.96
CA PHE A 229 -2.21 5.94 -12.98
C PHE A 229 -0.98 5.21 -12.44
N LEU A 230 0.15 5.91 -12.41
CA LEU A 230 1.36 5.48 -11.74
C LEU A 230 1.82 6.56 -10.77
N THR A 231 2.30 6.14 -9.60
CA THR A 231 2.82 7.06 -8.59
C THR A 231 4.12 6.53 -8.02
N HIS A 232 4.96 7.43 -7.58
CA HIS A 232 6.13 7.07 -6.80
C HIS A 232 6.46 8.18 -5.81
N SER A 233 6.85 7.81 -4.58
CA SER A 233 7.40 8.74 -3.60
C SER A 233 8.65 8.16 -2.97
N MET A 234 9.60 9.03 -2.66
CA MET A 234 10.90 8.69 -2.11
C MET A 234 11.32 9.72 -1.08
N TYR A 235 11.85 9.26 0.02
CA TYR A 235 12.48 10.09 1.05
C TYR A 235 13.94 9.67 1.24
N LEU A 236 14.84 10.62 1.29
CA LEU A 236 16.25 10.46 1.57
C LEU A 236 16.51 10.97 2.99
N PRO A 237 16.56 10.10 4.02
CA PRO A 237 16.61 10.53 5.43
C PRO A 237 17.88 11.30 5.80
N LYS A 238 19.01 11.03 5.13
CA LYS A 238 20.29 11.73 5.39
C LYS A 238 20.31 13.15 4.84
N ASP A 239 19.57 13.39 3.77
CA ASP A 239 19.57 14.65 3.04
C ASP A 239 18.33 15.48 3.33
N ASP A 240 17.36 14.93 4.07
CA ASP A 240 16.02 15.47 4.33
C ASP A 240 15.29 15.90 3.04
N VAL A 241 15.40 15.07 2.01
CA VAL A 241 14.78 15.32 0.69
C VAL A 241 13.62 14.35 0.48
N PHE A 242 12.43 14.90 0.25
CA PHE A 242 11.25 14.16 -0.14
C PHE A 242 10.84 14.50 -1.57
N VAL A 243 10.65 13.50 -2.41
CA VAL A 243 10.19 13.64 -3.80
C VAL A 243 8.96 12.77 -4.01
N ALA A 244 7.96 13.32 -4.68
CA ALA A 244 6.76 12.59 -5.11
C ALA A 244 6.39 12.95 -6.54
N VAL A 245 6.12 11.94 -7.37
CA VAL A 245 5.71 12.07 -8.76
C VAL A 245 4.46 11.24 -9.00
N PHE A 246 3.43 11.87 -9.53
CA PHE A 246 2.18 11.23 -9.93
C PHE A 246 2.00 11.39 -11.44
N SER A 247 1.67 10.31 -12.11
CA SER A 247 1.33 10.27 -13.54
C SER A 247 -0.09 9.76 -13.71
N ASN A 248 -0.85 10.40 -14.56
CA ASN A 248 -2.16 9.93 -15.00
C ASN A 248 -2.08 9.16 -16.34
N CYS A 249 -0.92 8.56 -16.61
CA CYS A 249 -0.68 7.63 -17.71
C CYS A 249 0.23 6.49 -17.24
N THR A 250 -0.01 5.25 -17.70
CA THR A 250 0.89 4.12 -17.48
C THR A 250 2.07 4.07 -18.45
N CYS A 251 2.23 5.12 -19.26
CA CYS A 251 3.21 5.21 -20.35
C CYS A 251 4.67 5.43 -19.89
N HIS A 252 4.91 5.94 -18.67
CA HIS A 252 6.25 6.20 -18.16
C HIS A 252 6.34 5.88 -16.67
N SER A 253 7.48 5.34 -16.24
CA SER A 253 7.75 5.05 -14.83
C SER A 253 8.02 6.34 -14.04
N PRO A 254 7.16 6.74 -13.08
CA PRO A 254 7.48 7.85 -12.21
C PRO A 254 8.65 7.57 -11.27
N ALA A 255 9.03 6.32 -11.05
CA ALA A 255 10.17 5.96 -10.21
C ALA A 255 11.50 6.51 -10.78
N ASP A 256 11.69 6.42 -12.10
CA ASP A 256 12.90 6.95 -12.75
C ASP A 256 12.97 8.47 -12.65
N VAL A 257 11.83 9.15 -12.80
CA VAL A 257 11.73 10.61 -12.64
C VAL A 257 12.01 11.00 -11.20
N THR A 258 11.43 10.30 -10.23
CA THR A 258 11.64 10.53 -8.79
C THR A 258 13.12 10.37 -8.43
N ALA A 259 13.78 9.30 -8.92
CA ALA A 259 15.20 9.07 -8.65
C ALA A 259 16.09 10.17 -9.23
N LYS A 260 15.82 10.63 -10.46
CA LYS A 260 16.54 11.75 -11.08
C LYS A 260 16.34 13.06 -10.33
N MET A 261 15.10 13.37 -9.93
CA MET A 261 14.79 14.56 -9.14
C MET A 261 15.48 14.52 -7.78
N ALA A 262 15.49 13.36 -7.11
CA ALA A 262 16.20 13.18 -5.84
C ALA A 262 17.71 13.37 -6.00
N ALA A 263 18.32 12.78 -7.02
CA ALA A 263 19.74 12.95 -7.32
C ALA A 263 20.12 14.41 -7.56
N LEU A 264 19.33 15.15 -8.34
CA LEU A 264 19.51 16.59 -8.56
C LEU A 264 19.37 17.38 -7.25
N ALA A 265 18.39 17.07 -6.42
CA ALA A 265 18.15 17.77 -5.15
C ALA A 265 19.30 17.62 -4.16
N ILE A 266 20.03 16.50 -4.20
CA ILE A 266 21.24 16.25 -3.36
C ILE A 266 22.56 16.64 -4.07
N GLY A 267 22.49 17.33 -5.21
CA GLY A 267 23.67 17.78 -5.96
C GLY A 267 24.48 16.67 -6.64
N LYS A 268 23.83 15.55 -6.97
CA LYS A 268 24.45 14.37 -7.60
C LYS A 268 23.68 13.97 -8.87
N PRO A 269 23.69 14.80 -9.93
CA PRO A 269 22.91 14.57 -11.16
C PRO A 269 23.38 13.35 -11.96
#